data_ca9de2ea16672ebe9f81d696e3005db5
#
_entry.id   ca9de2ea16672ebe9f81d696e3005db5
#
_cell.length_a   1.000
_cell.length_b   1.000
_cell.length_c   1.000
_cell.angle_alpha   90.00
_cell.angle_beta   90.00
_cell.angle_gamma   90.00
#
_symmetry.space_group_name_H-M   'P 1'
#
loop_
_entity.id
_entity.type
_entity.pdbx_description
1 polymer ?
#
loop_
_entity_poly.entity_id
_entity_poly.type
_entity_poly.pdbx_seq_one_letter_code
_entity_poly.pdbx_strand_id
1 'polypeptide(L)'
;MSVGLALSGTASAEAARPSANATVAAPPAVLTKNRIYRSGTASPLSCSVPEIRAGSAASIKTFHRALARCANRFWATRFKAAGLRYTPPKLHITTGSSSVCGKITSNGAQYCSAQRTVAIRIMKRDLREPFRMNIAHSVAHEWGHHVQQLTGMLDEHNRQYWRARGTARSIVSHRLEMQAECFAGVFYSATLDSIDPGIGWADWIGAVGESRESKAHGKPRNLAYWQDRGYDSGSARACNTWTAPTSRVR
;
A
#
# COMPACT_ATOMS: atom_id res chain seq x y z
N MET A 1 27.13 67.91 48.79
CA MET A 1 26.60 66.65 49.38
C MET A 1 25.76 65.95 48.35
N SER A 2 26.31 64.95 47.65
CA SER A 2 25.60 64.17 46.62
C SER A 2 25.59 62.72 47.05
N VAL A 3 24.42 62.21 47.29
CA VAL A 3 24.17 60.82 47.72
C VAL A 3 24.01 59.98 46.47
N GLY A 4 24.93 59.05 46.25
CA GLY A 4 24.82 58.03 45.17
C GLY A 4 23.97 56.88 45.61
N LEU A 5 22.90 56.56 44.84
CA LEU A 5 22.10 55.30 44.98
C LEU A 5 22.75 54.21 44.13
N ALA A 6 23.18 53.16 44.78
CA ALA A 6 23.62 51.91 44.12
C ALA A 6 22.40 51.01 43.86
N LEU A 7 22.08 50.75 42.59
CA LEU A 7 21.09 49.75 42.16
C LEU A 7 21.74 48.39 42.07
N SER A 8 21.35 47.49 42.98
CA SER A 8 21.73 46.08 42.93
C SER A 8 20.83 45.33 41.95
N GLY A 9 21.38 44.98 40.79
CA GLY A 9 20.71 44.14 39.84
C GLY A 9 20.77 42.67 40.25
N THR A 10 19.63 42.05 40.53
CA THR A 10 19.51 40.61 40.73
C THR A 10 19.41 39.92 39.36
N ALA A 11 20.46 39.20 38.96
CA ALA A 11 20.43 38.33 37.79
C ALA A 11 19.60 37.10 38.12
N SER A 12 18.43 36.99 37.45
CA SER A 12 17.61 35.77 37.45
C SER A 12 18.28 34.73 36.58
N ALA A 13 18.77 33.67 37.18
CA ALA A 13 19.24 32.49 36.43
C ALA A 13 18.05 31.77 35.81
N GLU A 14 17.89 31.91 34.49
CA GLU A 14 16.94 31.15 33.70
C GLU A 14 17.40 29.68 33.65
N ALA A 15 16.71 28.82 34.38
CA ALA A 15 16.96 27.38 34.38
C ALA A 15 16.65 26.81 32.99
N ALA A 16 17.68 26.38 32.25
CA ALA A 16 17.56 25.67 30.99
C ALA A 16 16.69 24.41 31.20
N ARG A 17 15.49 24.41 30.61
CA ARG A 17 14.65 23.24 30.57
C ARG A 17 15.36 22.15 29.76
N PRO A 18 15.51 20.92 30.25
CA PRO A 18 16.07 19.84 29.46
C PRO A 18 15.12 19.57 28.29
N SER A 19 15.63 19.71 27.08
CA SER A 19 14.97 19.23 25.87
C SER A 19 14.75 17.74 26.02
N ALA A 20 13.54 17.31 26.31
CA ALA A 20 13.16 15.92 26.28
C ALA A 20 13.30 15.45 24.81
N ASN A 21 14.43 14.85 24.49
CA ASN A 21 14.57 14.00 23.30
C ASN A 21 13.55 12.87 23.46
N ALA A 22 12.35 13.06 22.93
CA ALA A 22 11.37 11.99 22.83
C ALA A 22 12.00 10.91 21.94
N THR A 23 12.54 9.87 22.53
CA THR A 23 12.97 8.67 21.83
C THR A 23 11.74 8.13 21.08
N VAL A 24 11.74 8.27 19.75
CA VAL A 24 10.69 7.71 18.91
C VAL A 24 10.74 6.19 19.13
N ALA A 25 9.74 5.66 19.81
CA ALA A 25 9.64 4.24 20.07
C ALA A 25 9.77 3.44 18.76
N ALA A 26 10.57 2.39 18.78
CA ALA A 26 10.75 1.54 17.60
C ALA A 26 9.38 0.99 17.13
N PRO A 27 9.13 0.93 15.82
CA PRO A 27 7.87 0.40 15.31
C PRO A 27 7.63 -1.04 15.80
N PRO A 28 6.38 -1.43 16.11
CA PRO A 28 6.06 -2.76 16.62
C PRO A 28 6.52 -3.90 15.71
N ALA A 29 6.88 -5.03 16.33
CA ALA A 29 7.41 -6.21 15.63
C ALA A 29 6.44 -6.77 14.56
N VAL A 30 5.12 -6.62 14.75
CA VAL A 30 4.11 -7.01 13.76
C VAL A 30 4.28 -6.26 12.44
N LEU A 31 4.81 -5.03 12.46
CA LEU A 31 5.11 -4.23 11.27
C LEU A 31 6.50 -4.50 10.72
N THR A 32 7.51 -4.69 11.58
CA THR A 32 8.92 -4.69 11.18
C THR A 32 9.54 -6.08 11.07
N LYS A 33 9.00 -7.07 11.80
CA LYS A 33 9.51 -8.45 11.88
C LYS A 33 8.43 -9.46 11.49
N ASN A 34 7.46 -9.04 10.65
CA ASN A 34 6.35 -9.89 10.25
C ASN A 34 6.83 -11.16 9.54
N ARG A 35 6.14 -12.26 9.79
CA ARG A 35 6.48 -13.57 9.19
C ARG A 35 6.36 -13.57 7.67
N ILE A 36 5.47 -12.76 7.07
CA ILE A 36 5.33 -12.68 5.61
C ILE A 36 6.64 -12.26 4.93
N TYR A 37 7.48 -11.48 5.59
CA TYR A 37 8.80 -11.10 5.07
C TYR A 37 9.77 -12.29 4.91
N ARG A 38 9.41 -13.47 5.43
CA ARG A 38 10.19 -14.72 5.30
C ARG A 38 9.60 -15.66 4.26
N SER A 39 8.66 -15.21 3.43
CA SER A 39 8.01 -16.04 2.41
C SER A 39 8.92 -16.44 1.24
N GLY A 40 10.16 -15.97 1.22
CA GLY A 40 11.11 -16.23 0.13
C GLY A 40 10.82 -15.43 -1.14
N THR A 41 11.54 -15.72 -2.20
CA THR A 41 11.35 -15.13 -3.52
C THR A 41 10.22 -15.86 -4.27
N ALA A 42 9.44 -15.10 -5.03
CA ALA A 42 8.36 -15.63 -5.84
C ALA A 42 8.92 -16.42 -7.05
N SER A 43 8.30 -17.54 -7.34
CA SER A 43 8.55 -18.29 -8.57
C SER A 43 7.53 -17.86 -9.64
N PRO A 44 7.85 -17.94 -10.94
CA PRO A 44 6.92 -17.65 -12.02
C PRO A 44 5.59 -18.39 -11.84
N LEU A 45 4.50 -17.68 -12.07
CA LEU A 45 3.14 -18.20 -11.97
C LEU A 45 2.33 -17.74 -13.17
N SER A 46 1.83 -18.67 -13.96
CA SER A 46 0.93 -18.34 -15.05
C SER A 46 -0.48 -18.04 -14.55
N CYS A 47 -0.99 -16.87 -14.94
CA CYS A 47 -2.37 -16.42 -14.74
C CYS A 47 -3.14 -16.59 -16.05
N SER A 48 -4.10 -17.50 -16.09
CA SER A 48 -5.02 -17.57 -17.23
C SER A 48 -6.07 -16.45 -17.11
N VAL A 49 -5.79 -15.30 -17.71
CA VAL A 49 -6.69 -14.15 -17.76
C VAL A 49 -7.23 -13.95 -19.16
N PRO A 50 -8.55 -13.72 -19.34
CA PRO A 50 -9.15 -13.53 -20.66
C PRO A 50 -8.86 -12.13 -21.21
N GLU A 51 -9.10 -11.96 -22.51
CA GLU A 51 -9.08 -10.66 -23.16
C GLU A 51 -10.18 -9.73 -22.63
N ILE A 52 -9.87 -8.43 -22.60
CA ILE A 52 -10.84 -7.40 -22.27
C ILE A 52 -11.38 -6.78 -23.56
N ARG A 53 -12.70 -6.77 -23.71
CA ARG A 53 -13.38 -6.13 -24.82
C ARG A 53 -13.87 -4.75 -24.41
N ALA A 54 -13.53 -3.73 -25.19
CA ALA A 54 -14.04 -2.36 -25.00
C ALA A 54 -15.59 -2.37 -25.01
N GLY A 55 -16.20 -1.53 -24.20
CA GLY A 55 -17.65 -1.46 -24.02
C GLY A 55 -18.26 -2.58 -23.18
N SER A 56 -17.51 -3.63 -22.83
CA SER A 56 -18.04 -4.81 -22.16
C SER A 56 -17.69 -4.90 -20.68
N ALA A 57 -18.58 -4.44 -19.80
CA ALA A 57 -18.44 -4.65 -18.37
C ALA A 57 -18.36 -6.13 -17.99
N ALA A 58 -19.00 -7.02 -18.73
CA ALA A 58 -18.95 -8.46 -18.50
C ALA A 58 -17.54 -9.01 -18.73
N SER A 59 -16.83 -8.59 -19.79
CA SER A 59 -15.45 -9.04 -20.04
C SER A 59 -14.49 -8.53 -18.96
N ILE A 60 -14.61 -7.26 -18.54
CA ILE A 60 -13.82 -6.71 -17.44
C ILE A 60 -14.09 -7.46 -16.13
N LYS A 61 -15.35 -7.78 -15.80
CA LYS A 61 -15.68 -8.61 -14.62
C LYS A 61 -15.01 -9.98 -14.69
N THR A 62 -15.01 -10.61 -15.86
CA THR A 62 -14.38 -11.92 -16.05
C THR A 62 -12.89 -11.86 -15.89
N PHE A 63 -12.24 -10.82 -16.42
CA PHE A 63 -10.81 -10.54 -16.22
C PHE A 63 -10.48 -10.36 -14.73
N HIS A 64 -11.20 -9.49 -14.01
CA HIS A 64 -10.97 -9.29 -12.57
C HIS A 64 -11.13 -10.59 -11.77
N ARG A 65 -12.14 -11.42 -12.08
CA ARG A 65 -12.33 -12.72 -11.40
C ARG A 65 -11.18 -13.68 -11.68
N ALA A 66 -10.67 -13.72 -12.91
CA ALA A 66 -9.55 -14.57 -13.28
C ALA A 66 -8.27 -14.13 -12.57
N LEU A 67 -7.99 -12.81 -12.56
CA LEU A 67 -6.84 -12.25 -11.87
C LEU A 67 -6.92 -12.45 -10.36
N ALA A 68 -8.11 -12.28 -9.76
CA ALA A 68 -8.35 -12.54 -8.34
C ALA A 68 -8.04 -14.00 -7.96
N ARG A 69 -8.43 -14.97 -8.80
CA ARG A 69 -8.06 -16.39 -8.59
C ARG A 69 -6.54 -16.57 -8.64
N CYS A 70 -5.86 -15.89 -9.56
CA CYS A 70 -4.41 -15.95 -9.66
C CYS A 70 -3.73 -15.34 -8.43
N ALA A 71 -4.17 -14.15 -7.99
CA ALA A 71 -3.65 -13.50 -6.78
C ALA A 71 -3.87 -14.37 -5.53
N ASN A 72 -5.01 -15.06 -5.44
CA ASN A 72 -5.26 -16.01 -4.34
C ASN A 72 -4.26 -17.19 -4.36
N ARG A 73 -3.98 -17.79 -5.52
CA ARG A 73 -2.97 -18.88 -5.62
C ARG A 73 -1.59 -18.39 -5.24
N PHE A 74 -1.21 -17.20 -5.76
CA PHE A 74 0.08 -16.60 -5.47
C PHE A 74 0.26 -16.38 -3.96
N TRP A 75 -0.64 -15.65 -3.33
CA TRP A 75 -0.52 -15.31 -1.92
C TRP A 75 -0.68 -16.53 -1.00
N ALA A 76 -1.53 -17.49 -1.35
CA ALA A 76 -1.62 -18.76 -0.60
C ALA A 76 -0.26 -19.47 -0.53
N THR A 77 0.49 -19.51 -1.65
CA THR A 77 1.84 -20.07 -1.69
C THR A 77 2.82 -19.27 -0.81
N ARG A 78 2.77 -17.94 -0.87
CA ARG A 78 3.63 -17.07 -0.03
C ARG A 78 3.33 -17.24 1.46
N PHE A 79 2.07 -17.31 1.84
CA PHE A 79 1.65 -17.54 3.21
C PHE A 79 2.10 -18.91 3.72
N LYS A 80 1.93 -19.96 2.92
CA LYS A 80 2.42 -21.30 3.24
C LYS A 80 3.92 -21.30 3.49
N ALA A 81 4.70 -20.67 2.61
CA ALA A 81 6.16 -20.55 2.76
C ALA A 81 6.57 -19.77 4.03
N ALA A 82 5.76 -18.81 4.45
CA ALA A 82 5.96 -18.08 5.70
C ALA A 82 5.44 -18.81 6.95
N GLY A 83 4.84 -19.99 6.79
CA GLY A 83 4.17 -20.74 7.85
C GLY A 83 2.93 -20.03 8.39
N LEU A 84 2.22 -19.29 7.53
CA LEU A 84 1.01 -18.54 7.83
C LEU A 84 -0.20 -19.19 7.15
N ARG A 85 -1.39 -18.98 7.72
CA ARG A 85 -2.65 -19.40 7.11
C ARG A 85 -3.17 -18.31 6.18
N TYR A 86 -3.51 -18.67 4.96
CA TYR A 86 -4.17 -17.81 3.99
C TYR A 86 -5.66 -18.12 3.90
N THR A 87 -6.49 -17.09 3.83
CA THR A 87 -7.91 -17.18 3.48
C THR A 87 -8.19 -16.14 2.41
N PRO A 88 -8.83 -16.47 1.29
CA PRO A 88 -9.09 -15.50 0.22
C PRO A 88 -10.07 -14.41 0.68
N PRO A 89 -9.95 -13.17 0.16
CA PRO A 89 -10.95 -12.14 0.39
C PRO A 89 -12.23 -12.45 -0.42
N LYS A 90 -13.35 -11.89 0.03
CA LYS A 90 -14.53 -11.78 -0.84
C LYS A 90 -14.24 -10.78 -1.95
N LEU A 91 -14.88 -10.96 -3.10
CA LEU A 91 -14.73 -10.07 -4.26
C LEU A 91 -16.10 -9.51 -4.66
N HIS A 92 -16.21 -8.18 -4.64
CA HIS A 92 -17.38 -7.44 -5.09
C HIS A 92 -17.00 -6.60 -6.33
N ILE A 93 -17.61 -6.84 -7.48
CA ILE A 93 -17.35 -6.10 -8.72
C ILE A 93 -18.64 -5.46 -9.19
N THR A 94 -18.65 -4.14 -9.34
CA THR A 94 -19.83 -3.35 -9.70
C THR A 94 -19.50 -2.29 -10.74
N THR A 95 -20.51 -1.80 -11.45
CA THR A 95 -20.47 -0.57 -12.26
C THR A 95 -21.00 0.62 -11.46
N GLY A 96 -21.69 0.38 -10.35
CA GLY A 96 -22.19 1.39 -9.43
C GLY A 96 -21.08 1.96 -8.54
N SER A 97 -21.44 2.93 -7.70
CA SER A 97 -20.51 3.60 -6.78
C SER A 97 -20.59 3.13 -5.34
N SER A 98 -21.34 2.06 -5.05
CA SER A 98 -21.53 1.53 -3.71
C SER A 98 -20.93 0.14 -3.55
N SER A 99 -20.42 -0.15 -2.37
CA SER A 99 -19.90 -1.45 -1.94
C SER A 99 -20.35 -1.76 -0.50
N VAL A 100 -19.90 -2.90 0.02
CA VAL A 100 -20.12 -3.28 1.43
C VAL A 100 -19.44 -2.36 2.43
N CYS A 101 -18.47 -1.54 1.99
CA CYS A 101 -17.85 -0.50 2.82
C CYS A 101 -18.36 0.92 2.50
N GLY A 102 -19.49 1.05 1.87
CA GLY A 102 -20.03 2.35 1.45
C GLY A 102 -19.59 2.75 0.04
N LYS A 103 -19.36 4.04 -0.17
CA LYS A 103 -19.01 4.57 -1.51
C LYS A 103 -17.60 4.15 -1.91
N ILE A 104 -17.48 3.59 -3.13
CA ILE A 104 -16.17 3.30 -3.73
C ILE A 104 -15.55 4.62 -4.18
N THR A 105 -14.30 4.84 -3.77
CA THR A 105 -13.53 6.07 -4.05
C THR A 105 -13.26 6.26 -5.55
N SER A 106 -12.66 7.39 -5.90
CA SER A 106 -12.30 7.75 -7.27
C SER A 106 -11.29 6.77 -7.93
N ASN A 107 -10.54 6.03 -7.14
CA ASN A 107 -9.55 5.07 -7.65
C ASN A 107 -10.19 3.80 -8.24
N GLY A 108 -11.47 3.58 -8.02
CA GLY A 108 -12.20 2.45 -8.58
C GLY A 108 -12.06 1.14 -7.80
N ALA A 109 -11.24 1.08 -6.74
CA ALA A 109 -11.13 -0.10 -5.89
C ALA A 109 -10.93 0.30 -4.43
N GLN A 110 -11.25 -0.61 -3.51
CA GLN A 110 -10.99 -0.47 -2.06
C GLN A 110 -11.04 -1.81 -1.35
N TYR A 111 -10.22 -1.96 -0.32
CA TYR A 111 -10.28 -3.09 0.59
C TYR A 111 -11.15 -2.77 1.82
N CYS A 112 -12.17 -3.59 2.04
CA CYS A 112 -13.07 -3.50 3.19
C CYS A 112 -12.59 -4.44 4.29
N SER A 113 -11.82 -3.94 5.25
CA SER A 113 -11.16 -4.75 6.29
C SER A 113 -12.17 -5.52 7.16
N ALA A 114 -13.25 -4.88 7.61
CA ALA A 114 -14.26 -5.49 8.47
C ALA A 114 -14.95 -6.69 7.81
N GLN A 115 -15.19 -6.66 6.51
CA GLN A 115 -15.83 -7.75 5.75
C GLN A 115 -14.83 -8.61 4.99
N ARG A 116 -13.54 -8.27 5.02
CA ARG A 116 -12.48 -8.89 4.21
C ARG A 116 -12.87 -8.99 2.74
N THR A 117 -13.33 -7.88 2.18
CA THR A 117 -13.85 -7.80 0.82
C THR A 117 -13.01 -6.84 -0.01
N VAL A 118 -12.56 -7.26 -1.16
CA VAL A 118 -12.06 -6.38 -2.22
C VAL A 118 -13.24 -5.92 -3.05
N ALA A 119 -13.50 -4.63 -3.08
CA ALA A 119 -14.57 -4.02 -3.85
C ALA A 119 -13.97 -3.25 -5.03
N ILE A 120 -14.39 -3.59 -6.26
CA ILE A 120 -13.89 -3.01 -7.50
C ILE A 120 -15.07 -2.41 -8.26
N ARG A 121 -14.90 -1.14 -8.64
CA ARG A 121 -15.82 -0.45 -9.53
C ARG A 121 -15.21 -0.37 -10.93
N ILE A 122 -15.92 -0.90 -11.93
CA ILE A 122 -15.59 -0.71 -13.32
C ILE A 122 -15.93 0.73 -13.69
N MET A 123 -14.90 1.52 -14.01
CA MET A 123 -15.06 2.94 -14.33
C MET A 123 -15.47 3.12 -15.79
N LYS A 124 -16.13 4.24 -16.10
CA LYS A 124 -16.49 4.57 -17.49
C LYS A 124 -15.28 4.62 -18.44
N ARG A 125 -14.11 5.06 -17.95
CA ARG A 125 -12.87 5.06 -18.74
C ARG A 125 -12.45 3.64 -19.10
N ASP A 126 -12.53 2.70 -18.15
CA ASP A 126 -12.13 1.30 -18.36
C ASP A 126 -13.03 0.59 -19.39
N LEU A 127 -14.28 1.05 -19.53
CA LEU A 127 -15.19 0.57 -20.57
C LEU A 127 -14.83 1.12 -21.96
N ARG A 128 -14.45 2.40 -22.04
CA ARG A 128 -14.10 3.04 -23.34
C ARG A 128 -12.75 2.59 -23.86
N GLU A 129 -11.75 2.63 -22.98
CA GLU A 129 -10.35 2.37 -23.30
C GLU A 129 -9.76 1.46 -22.22
N PRO A 130 -10.01 0.14 -22.29
CA PRO A 130 -9.52 -0.78 -21.27
C PRO A 130 -8.01 -0.90 -21.33
N PHE A 131 -7.33 -0.33 -20.36
CA PHE A 131 -5.90 -0.48 -20.19
C PHE A 131 -5.64 -1.60 -19.18
N ARG A 132 -5.18 -2.76 -19.67
CA ARG A 132 -5.06 -4.01 -18.89
C ARG A 132 -4.24 -3.85 -17.63
N MET A 133 -3.09 -3.16 -17.71
CA MET A 133 -2.23 -2.95 -16.54
C MET A 133 -2.95 -2.17 -15.44
N ASN A 134 -3.63 -1.07 -15.76
CA ASN A 134 -4.37 -0.28 -14.78
C ASN A 134 -5.54 -1.07 -14.16
N ILE A 135 -6.23 -1.87 -14.97
CA ILE A 135 -7.32 -2.74 -14.51
C ILE A 135 -6.78 -3.86 -13.60
N ALA A 136 -5.63 -4.46 -13.95
CA ALA A 136 -4.96 -5.46 -13.14
C ALA A 136 -4.44 -4.89 -11.83
N HIS A 137 -3.92 -3.65 -11.86
CA HIS A 137 -3.34 -2.99 -10.70
C HIS A 137 -4.37 -2.80 -9.57
N SER A 138 -5.62 -2.51 -9.91
CA SER A 138 -6.71 -2.45 -8.92
C SER A 138 -6.85 -3.74 -8.09
N VAL A 139 -6.63 -4.91 -8.71
CA VAL A 139 -6.63 -6.19 -7.99
C VAL A 139 -5.37 -6.37 -7.17
N ALA A 140 -4.21 -6.18 -7.78
CA ALA A 140 -2.92 -6.44 -7.13
C ALA A 140 -2.72 -5.60 -5.87
N HIS A 141 -3.06 -4.31 -5.92
CA HIS A 141 -2.98 -3.37 -4.79
C HIS A 141 -3.91 -3.78 -3.64
N GLU A 142 -5.19 -4.04 -3.94
CA GLU A 142 -6.16 -4.41 -2.89
C GLU A 142 -5.86 -5.77 -2.26
N TRP A 143 -5.23 -6.71 -3.00
CA TRP A 143 -4.67 -7.93 -2.41
C TRP A 143 -3.49 -7.64 -1.48
N GLY A 144 -2.71 -6.58 -1.74
CA GLY A 144 -1.70 -6.07 -0.82
C GLY A 144 -2.31 -5.70 0.54
N HIS A 145 -3.43 -4.97 0.55
CA HIS A 145 -4.17 -4.67 1.77
C HIS A 145 -4.75 -5.92 2.45
N HIS A 146 -5.18 -6.91 1.67
CA HIS A 146 -5.61 -8.18 2.24
C HIS A 146 -4.47 -8.94 2.93
N VAL A 147 -3.28 -8.93 2.34
CA VAL A 147 -2.06 -9.47 2.99
C VAL A 147 -1.79 -8.75 4.32
N GLN A 148 -1.86 -7.42 4.34
CA GLN A 148 -1.69 -6.61 5.56
C GLN A 148 -2.75 -6.95 6.62
N GLN A 149 -3.99 -7.20 6.22
CA GLN A 149 -5.05 -7.61 7.15
C GLN A 149 -4.76 -8.98 7.75
N LEU A 150 -4.45 -9.98 6.93
CA LEU A 150 -4.21 -11.35 7.41
C LEU A 150 -2.95 -11.48 8.28
N THR A 151 -2.02 -10.54 8.16
CA THR A 151 -0.76 -10.52 8.90
C THR A 151 -0.80 -9.59 10.12
N GLY A 152 -1.94 -8.94 10.40
CA GLY A 152 -2.12 -8.01 11.52
C GLY A 152 -1.48 -6.64 11.35
N MET A 153 -0.86 -6.38 10.18
CA MET A 153 -0.24 -5.08 9.89
C MET A 153 -1.29 -3.97 9.77
N LEU A 154 -2.43 -4.26 9.13
CA LEU A 154 -3.51 -3.27 8.96
C LEU A 154 -4.14 -2.87 10.30
N ASP A 155 -4.30 -3.81 11.22
CA ASP A 155 -4.83 -3.53 12.55
C ASP A 155 -3.87 -2.65 13.36
N GLU A 156 -2.56 -2.91 13.27
CA GLU A 156 -1.54 -2.08 13.93
C GLU A 156 -1.44 -0.69 13.28
N HIS A 157 -1.50 -0.63 11.94
CA HIS A 157 -1.60 0.65 11.22
C HIS A 157 -2.77 1.48 11.76
N ASN A 158 -3.96 0.89 11.90
CA ASN A 158 -5.15 1.60 12.38
C ASN A 158 -4.92 2.14 13.80
N ARG A 159 -4.32 1.36 14.69
CA ARG A 159 -3.97 1.85 16.04
C ARG A 159 -3.03 3.07 15.99
N GLN A 160 -2.00 3.04 15.14
CA GLN A 160 -1.06 4.15 14.98
C GLN A 160 -1.71 5.36 14.30
N TYR A 161 -2.50 5.14 13.25
CA TYR A 161 -3.18 6.18 12.50
C TYR A 161 -4.11 7.03 13.38
N TRP A 162 -4.88 6.39 14.25
CA TRP A 162 -5.81 7.10 15.13
C TRP A 162 -5.11 7.83 16.28
N ARG A 163 -3.94 7.39 16.70
CA ARG A 163 -3.10 8.09 17.68
C ARG A 163 -2.31 9.25 17.09
N ALA A 164 -1.93 9.15 15.83
CA ALA A 164 -1.14 10.16 15.14
C ALA A 164 -1.99 11.36 14.69
N ARG A 165 -1.34 12.50 14.48
CA ARG A 165 -1.98 13.74 13.99
C ARG A 165 -1.09 14.40 12.92
N GLY A 166 -1.69 15.27 12.09
CA GLY A 166 -0.97 16.04 11.08
C GLY A 166 -0.08 15.19 10.19
N THR A 167 1.12 15.62 9.93
CA THR A 167 2.11 14.94 9.07
C THR A 167 2.43 13.51 9.55
N ALA A 168 2.48 13.26 10.86
CA ALA A 168 2.75 11.92 11.38
C ALA A 168 1.65 10.93 10.96
N ARG A 169 0.37 11.35 10.98
CA ARG A 169 -0.74 10.53 10.49
C ARG A 169 -0.61 10.22 9.00
N SER A 170 -0.24 11.21 8.18
CA SER A 170 -0.01 11.00 6.75
C SER A 170 1.12 10.00 6.50
N ILE A 171 2.22 10.09 7.24
CA ILE A 171 3.35 9.15 7.13
C ILE A 171 2.90 7.71 7.46
N VAL A 172 2.08 7.53 8.50
CA VAL A 172 1.53 6.21 8.86
C VAL A 172 0.69 5.65 7.70
N SER A 173 -0.19 6.48 7.10
CA SER A 173 -0.98 6.10 5.93
C SER A 173 -0.08 5.71 4.75
N HIS A 174 0.87 6.57 4.40
CA HIS A 174 1.77 6.33 3.27
C HIS A 174 2.59 5.04 3.41
N ARG A 175 3.02 4.68 4.64
CA ARG A 175 3.73 3.41 4.87
C ARG A 175 2.87 2.20 4.52
N LEU A 176 1.58 2.24 4.85
CA LEU A 176 0.64 1.17 4.53
C LEU A 176 0.42 1.07 3.02
N GLU A 177 0.13 2.20 2.36
CA GLU A 177 -0.15 2.26 0.93
C GLU A 177 1.05 1.82 0.08
N MET A 178 2.24 2.37 0.38
CA MET A 178 3.47 2.00 -0.31
C MET A 178 3.88 0.54 -0.08
N GLN A 179 3.49 -0.05 1.05
CA GLN A 179 3.67 -1.48 1.27
C GLN A 179 2.72 -2.31 0.40
N ALA A 180 1.47 -1.86 0.22
CA ALA A 180 0.52 -2.51 -0.68
C ALA A 180 1.00 -2.43 -2.14
N GLU A 181 1.55 -1.28 -2.57
CA GLU A 181 2.21 -1.13 -3.87
C GLU A 181 3.39 -2.10 -4.05
N CYS A 182 4.25 -2.21 -3.03
CA CYS A 182 5.36 -3.15 -3.08
C CYS A 182 4.88 -4.61 -3.17
N PHE A 183 3.85 -4.98 -2.44
CA PHE A 183 3.25 -6.31 -2.55
C PHE A 183 2.63 -6.56 -3.93
N ALA A 184 2.06 -5.54 -4.57
CA ALA A 184 1.63 -5.61 -5.97
C ALA A 184 2.83 -5.87 -6.90
N GLY A 185 3.95 -5.19 -6.70
CA GLY A 185 5.20 -5.44 -7.43
C GLY A 185 5.68 -6.88 -7.27
N VAL A 186 5.67 -7.43 -6.04
CA VAL A 186 6.02 -8.83 -5.78
C VAL A 186 5.08 -9.81 -6.49
N PHE A 187 3.81 -9.49 -6.63
CA PHE A 187 2.87 -10.29 -7.42
C PHE A 187 3.23 -10.23 -8.91
N TYR A 188 3.53 -9.05 -9.44
CA TYR A 188 3.89 -8.86 -10.83
C TYR A 188 5.21 -9.52 -11.23
N SER A 189 6.20 -9.58 -10.33
CA SER A 189 7.47 -10.27 -10.61
C SER A 189 7.29 -11.74 -11.03
N ALA A 190 6.19 -12.36 -10.61
CA ALA A 190 5.88 -13.74 -10.92
C ALA A 190 4.84 -13.90 -12.04
N THR A 191 4.08 -12.86 -12.38
CA THR A 191 2.84 -13.05 -13.15
C THR A 191 2.70 -12.11 -14.35
N LEU A 192 3.57 -11.09 -14.49
CA LEU A 192 3.41 -10.01 -15.45
C LEU A 192 3.23 -10.52 -16.89
N ASP A 193 4.12 -11.41 -17.35
CA ASP A 193 4.09 -11.96 -18.71
C ASP A 193 2.77 -12.66 -19.02
N SER A 194 2.22 -13.39 -18.04
CA SER A 194 0.97 -14.13 -18.22
C SER A 194 -0.29 -13.26 -18.11
N ILE A 195 -0.15 -12.05 -17.57
CA ILE A 195 -1.25 -11.05 -17.52
C ILE A 195 -1.32 -10.30 -18.84
N ASP A 196 -0.22 -10.23 -19.58
CA ASP A 196 -0.09 -9.44 -20.81
C ASP A 196 -0.59 -7.99 -20.60
N PRO A 197 0.17 -7.16 -19.89
CA PRO A 197 -0.31 -5.88 -19.39
C PRO A 197 -0.54 -4.81 -20.47
N GLY A 198 -0.02 -5.01 -21.70
CA GLY A 198 -0.06 -4.06 -22.80
C GLY A 198 0.91 -2.89 -22.64
N ILE A 199 1.88 -2.98 -21.72
CA ILE A 199 2.93 -1.99 -21.44
C ILE A 199 4.14 -2.66 -20.83
N GLY A 200 5.34 -2.17 -21.13
CA GLY A 200 6.58 -2.61 -20.48
C GLY A 200 6.63 -2.20 -19.00
N TRP A 201 7.33 -2.98 -18.18
CA TRP A 201 7.42 -2.68 -16.75
C TRP A 201 8.03 -1.30 -16.47
N ALA A 202 9.13 -0.95 -17.14
CA ALA A 202 9.79 0.34 -16.95
C ALA A 202 8.88 1.53 -17.31
N ASP A 203 8.11 1.41 -18.40
CA ASP A 203 7.16 2.45 -18.82
C ASP A 203 6.00 2.57 -17.82
N TRP A 204 5.52 1.44 -17.28
CA TRP A 204 4.52 1.44 -16.23
C TRP A 204 5.01 2.16 -14.98
N ILE A 205 6.21 1.84 -14.49
CA ILE A 205 6.81 2.49 -13.33
C ILE A 205 7.06 3.98 -13.57
N GLY A 206 7.47 4.36 -14.77
CA GLY A 206 7.56 5.76 -15.21
C GLY A 206 6.21 6.48 -15.07
N ALA A 207 5.15 5.89 -15.62
CA ALA A 207 3.79 6.44 -15.54
C ALA A 207 3.26 6.55 -14.09
N VAL A 208 3.56 5.57 -13.24
CA VAL A 208 3.24 5.64 -11.79
C VAL A 208 3.98 6.81 -11.16
N GLY A 209 5.27 7.00 -11.46
CA GLY A 209 6.10 8.09 -10.92
C GLY A 209 5.64 9.50 -11.31
N GLU A 210 4.96 9.63 -12.44
CA GLU A 210 4.41 10.88 -12.97
C GLU A 210 2.93 11.11 -12.59
N SER A 211 2.32 10.17 -11.90
CA SER A 211 0.93 10.28 -11.48
C SER A 211 0.71 11.42 -10.47
N ARG A 212 -0.54 11.72 -10.15
CA ARG A 212 -0.85 12.80 -9.20
C ARG A 212 -0.61 12.36 -7.76
N GLU A 213 0.10 13.19 -6.98
CA GLU A 213 0.24 13.03 -5.54
C GLU A 213 -1.13 13.02 -4.85
N SER A 214 -1.31 12.15 -3.87
CA SER A 214 -2.50 12.13 -3.02
C SER A 214 -2.15 12.15 -1.54
N LYS A 215 -3.06 12.70 -0.73
CA LYS A 215 -2.88 12.72 0.73
C LYS A 215 -2.81 11.32 1.34
N ALA A 216 -3.49 10.35 0.75
CA ALA A 216 -3.53 8.99 1.25
C ALA A 216 -2.28 8.20 0.89
N HIS A 217 -1.83 8.30 -0.37
CA HIS A 217 -0.77 7.46 -0.92
C HIS A 217 0.60 8.13 -0.93
N GLY A 218 0.68 9.46 -0.76
CA GLY A 218 1.94 10.21 -0.79
C GLY A 218 2.45 10.49 -2.20
N LYS A 219 3.76 10.67 -2.33
CA LYS A 219 4.41 11.10 -3.57
C LYS A 219 4.50 9.96 -4.59
N PRO A 220 4.10 10.20 -5.86
CA PRO A 220 4.12 9.19 -6.93
C PRO A 220 5.46 8.49 -7.11
N ARG A 221 6.57 9.25 -7.06
CA ARG A 221 7.93 8.69 -7.15
C ARG A 221 8.24 7.64 -6.06
N ASN A 222 7.62 7.76 -4.89
CA ASN A 222 7.79 6.78 -3.82
C ASN A 222 6.89 5.55 -4.05
N LEU A 223 5.69 5.72 -4.62
CA LEU A 223 4.83 4.61 -5.05
C LEU A 223 5.56 3.78 -6.12
N ALA A 224 6.08 4.46 -7.17
CA ALA A 224 6.88 3.85 -8.22
C ALA A 224 8.09 3.08 -7.64
N TYR A 225 8.87 3.73 -6.77
CA TYR A 225 10.01 3.10 -6.10
C TYR A 225 9.63 1.83 -5.33
N TRP A 226 8.55 1.84 -4.57
CA TRP A 226 8.17 0.66 -3.79
C TRP A 226 7.59 -0.45 -4.66
N GLN A 227 6.84 -0.10 -5.69
CA GLN A 227 6.31 -1.08 -6.63
C GLN A 227 7.44 -1.77 -7.40
N ASP A 228 8.40 -0.98 -7.93
CA ASP A 228 9.58 -1.46 -8.64
C ASP A 228 10.47 -2.34 -7.73
N ARG A 229 10.72 -1.90 -6.50
CA ARG A 229 11.45 -2.67 -5.51
C ARG A 229 10.80 -4.04 -5.22
N GLY A 230 9.48 -4.09 -5.18
CA GLY A 230 8.74 -5.35 -5.04
C GLY A 230 8.95 -6.28 -6.23
N TYR A 231 8.85 -5.72 -7.42
CA TYR A 231 9.03 -6.43 -8.70
C TYR A 231 10.46 -6.97 -8.84
N ASP A 232 11.47 -6.15 -8.69
CA ASP A 232 12.87 -6.54 -8.83
C ASP A 232 13.29 -7.63 -7.84
N SER A 233 12.82 -7.52 -6.59
CA SER A 233 13.18 -8.48 -5.56
C SER A 233 12.39 -9.78 -5.62
N GLY A 234 11.17 -9.76 -6.16
CA GLY A 234 10.21 -10.86 -6.10
C GLY A 234 9.89 -11.33 -4.67
N SER A 235 10.18 -10.53 -3.64
CA SER A 235 10.11 -10.95 -2.25
C SER A 235 9.43 -9.94 -1.34
N ALA A 236 8.45 -10.40 -0.55
CA ALA A 236 7.80 -9.57 0.46
C ALA A 236 8.77 -8.96 1.49
N ARG A 237 9.98 -9.52 1.63
CA ARG A 237 11.04 -8.96 2.50
C ARG A 237 11.43 -7.55 2.10
N ALA A 238 11.42 -7.24 0.80
CA ALA A 238 11.73 -5.92 0.28
C ALA A 238 10.70 -4.85 0.64
N CYS A 239 9.48 -5.26 1.03
CA CYS A 239 8.32 -4.40 1.26
C CYS A 239 8.21 -3.86 2.71
N ASN A 240 9.29 -3.86 3.48
CA ASN A 240 9.25 -3.33 4.84
C ASN A 240 9.33 -1.79 4.85
N THR A 241 8.23 -1.14 4.53
CA THR A 241 8.09 0.32 4.55
C THR A 241 8.18 0.92 5.96
N TRP A 242 7.98 0.11 7.00
CA TRP A 242 7.92 0.53 8.39
C TRP A 242 9.28 0.87 8.99
N THR A 243 10.36 0.32 8.42
CA THR A 243 11.75 0.65 8.79
C THR A 243 12.41 1.61 7.79
N ALA A 244 11.71 1.99 6.73
CA ALA A 244 12.25 2.88 5.71
C ALA A 244 12.38 4.32 6.22
N PRO A 245 13.36 5.10 5.74
CA PRO A 245 13.47 6.52 6.06
C PRO A 245 12.23 7.28 5.55
N THR A 246 11.89 8.38 6.25
CA THR A 246 10.70 9.19 5.91
C THR A 246 10.71 9.72 4.48
N SER A 247 11.89 9.99 3.91
CA SER A 247 12.03 10.44 2.50
C SER A 247 11.49 9.42 1.49
N ARG A 248 11.44 8.13 1.83
CA ARG A 248 10.95 7.03 0.99
C ARG A 248 9.46 6.71 1.20
N VAL A 249 8.81 7.40 2.14
CA VAL A 249 7.38 7.16 2.46
C VAL A 249 6.58 8.47 2.60
N ARG A 250 7.18 9.59 2.18
CA ARG A 250 6.54 10.91 2.25
C ARG A 250 5.98 11.35 0.91
#